data_b7a8f89c664e6fefe40ddeb69fe9c410
#
_entry.id   b7a8f89c664e6fefe40ddeb69fe9c410
#
_cell.length_a   1.000
_cell.length_b   1.000
_cell.length_c   1.000
_cell.angle_alpha   90.00
_cell.angle_beta   90.00
_cell.angle_gamma   90.00
#
_symmetry.space_group_name_H-M   'P 1'
#
loop_
_entity.id
_entity.type
_entity.pdbx_description
1 polymer ?
#
loop_
_entity_poly.entity_id
_entity_poly.type
_entity_poly.pdbx_seq_one_letter_code
_entity_poly.pdbx_strand_id
1 'polypeptide(L)' 'MTPIDKAKEIPYTDLMSRAAPKEGLFRVIAQNSELRKTWILGTYKIYVEAKAEADKASTEERVSVFVHNSYGRILYSVKD' A
#
# COMPACT_ATOMS: atom_id res chain seq x y z
N MET A 1 -6.79 -16.91 2.29
CA MET A 1 -6.88 -15.61 2.93
C MET A 1 -6.29 -14.55 2.04
N THR A 2 -6.93 -13.41 1.99
CA THR A 2 -6.47 -12.29 1.16
C THR A 2 -5.41 -11.48 1.89
N PRO A 3 -4.55 -10.71 1.20
CA PRO A 3 -3.58 -9.84 1.85
C PRO A 3 -4.21 -8.85 2.83
N ILE A 4 -5.39 -8.33 2.50
CA ILE A 4 -6.07 -7.35 3.36
C ILE A 4 -6.50 -7.93 4.69
N ASP A 5 -6.91 -9.20 4.73
CA ASP A 5 -7.35 -9.83 5.98
C ASP A 5 -6.25 -9.89 7.04
N LYS A 6 -4.99 -9.94 6.60
CA LYS A 6 -3.83 -9.99 7.50
C LYS A 6 -3.11 -8.66 7.62
N ALA A 7 -3.52 -7.67 6.82
CA ALA A 7 -2.84 -6.41 6.77
C ALA A 7 -3.17 -5.54 7.99
N LYS A 8 -2.19 -4.72 8.38
CA LYS A 8 -2.40 -3.76 9.46
C LYS A 8 -3.23 -2.60 8.92
N GLU A 9 -4.37 -2.33 9.54
CA GLU A 9 -5.18 -1.17 9.22
C GLU A 9 -4.58 0.07 9.88
N ILE A 10 -4.52 1.18 9.13
CA ILE A 10 -4.05 2.47 9.64
C ILE A 10 -5.16 3.50 9.47
N PRO A 11 -5.13 4.62 10.24
CA PRO A 11 -6.16 5.65 10.10
C PRO A 11 -6.21 6.20 8.67
N TYR A 12 -7.40 6.29 8.13
CA TYR A 12 -7.60 6.72 6.73
C TYR A 12 -7.01 8.10 6.46
N THR A 13 -7.07 8.99 7.43
CA THR A 13 -6.59 10.37 7.30
C THR A 13 -5.13 10.57 7.69
N ASP A 14 -4.47 9.54 8.20
CA ASP A 14 -3.08 9.64 8.63
C ASP A 14 -2.12 9.33 7.48
N LEU A 15 -1.78 10.36 6.72
CA LEU A 15 -0.90 10.21 5.56
C LEU A 15 0.53 9.81 5.94
N MET A 16 0.99 10.19 7.13
CA MET A 16 2.35 9.88 7.57
C MET A 16 2.57 8.39 7.81
N SER A 17 1.53 7.67 8.26
CA SER A 17 1.66 6.22 8.47
C SER A 17 1.79 5.43 7.17
N ARG A 18 1.60 6.08 6.01
CA ARG A 18 1.75 5.44 4.71
C ARG A 18 3.20 5.42 4.22
N ALA A 19 4.07 6.24 4.82
CA ALA A 19 5.47 6.30 4.41
C ALA A 19 6.21 5.03 4.82
N ALA A 20 7.18 4.60 3.99
CA ALA A 20 8.05 3.50 4.34
C ALA A 20 8.88 3.88 5.56
N PRO A 21 9.22 2.92 6.45
CA PRO A 21 9.87 3.25 7.73
C PRO A 21 11.32 3.71 7.60
N LYS A 22 11.98 3.39 6.49
CA LYS A 22 13.39 3.75 6.27
C LYS A 22 13.59 4.16 4.82
N GLU A 23 14.58 5.03 4.59
CA GLU A 23 15.01 5.40 3.26
C GLU A 23 15.45 4.16 2.48
N GLY A 24 15.10 4.11 1.20
CA GLY A 24 15.41 2.97 0.34
C GLY A 24 14.38 1.85 0.39
N LEU A 25 13.36 1.96 1.24
CA LEU A 25 12.27 0.99 1.30
C LEU A 25 11.03 1.53 0.60
N PHE A 26 10.16 0.60 0.21
CA PHE A 26 8.91 0.90 -0.48
C PHE A 26 7.76 0.23 0.27
N ARG A 27 6.74 1.00 0.60
CA ARG A 27 5.57 0.48 1.32
C ARG A 27 4.37 0.39 0.39
N VAL A 28 3.71 -0.77 0.40
CA VAL A 28 2.52 -1.01 -0.40
C VAL A 28 1.29 -0.76 0.47
N ILE A 29 0.44 0.15 0.01
CA ILE A 29 -0.76 0.60 0.74
C ILE A 29 -2.00 0.29 -0.07
N ALA A 30 -2.97 -0.39 0.53
CA ALA A 30 -4.29 -0.59 -0.06
C ALA A 30 -5.27 0.42 0.54
N GLN A 31 -6.17 0.94 -0.27
CA GLN A 31 -7.14 1.93 0.19
C GLN A 31 -8.51 1.66 -0.40
N ASN A 32 -9.54 1.69 0.45
CA ASN A 32 -10.93 1.62 0.03
C ASN A 32 -11.61 2.91 0.46
N SER A 33 -11.89 3.79 -0.49
CA SER A 33 -12.47 5.11 -0.20
C SER A 33 -13.93 5.04 0.24
N GLU A 34 -14.67 4.03 -0.19
CA GLU A 34 -16.07 3.87 0.23
C GLU A 34 -16.17 3.52 1.70
N LEU A 35 -15.29 2.61 2.15
CA LEU A 35 -15.25 2.19 3.55
C LEU A 35 -14.38 3.12 4.40
N ARG A 36 -13.64 4.02 3.77
CA ARG A 36 -12.65 4.91 4.41
C ARG A 36 -11.65 4.10 5.24
N LYS A 37 -11.12 3.06 4.62
CA LYS A 37 -10.13 2.19 5.26
C LYS A 37 -8.84 2.16 4.44
N THR A 38 -7.74 2.06 5.15
CA THR A 38 -6.39 2.00 4.56
C THR A 38 -5.60 0.92 5.29
N TRP A 39 -4.86 0.12 4.52
CA TRP A 39 -4.09 -1.00 5.08
C TRP A 39 -2.66 -0.96 4.56
N ILE A 40 -1.72 -1.38 5.41
CA ILE A 40 -0.34 -1.62 5.00
C ILE A 40 -0.24 -3.07 4.56
N LEU A 41 0.02 -3.32 3.28
CA LEU A 41 0.14 -4.68 2.75
C LEU A 41 1.54 -5.24 2.95
N GLY A 42 2.56 -4.40 2.90
CA GLY A 42 3.93 -4.85 3.11
C GLY A 42 4.95 -3.75 2.84
N THR A 43 6.20 -4.07 3.18
CA THR A 43 7.33 -3.17 2.97
C THR A 43 8.40 -3.95 2.23
N TYR A 44 8.96 -3.38 1.16
CA TYR A 44 9.88 -4.06 0.25
C TYR A 44 11.14 -3.22 0.05
N LYS A 45 12.25 -3.92 -0.20
CA LYS A 45 13.53 -3.26 -0.51
C LYS A 45 13.69 -2.97 -1.99
N ILE A 46 12.94 -3.69 -2.83
CA ILE A 46 13.05 -3.62 -4.29
C ILE A 46 11.75 -3.09 -4.88
N TYR A 47 11.85 -2.00 -5.65
CA TYR A 47 10.69 -1.34 -6.22
C TYR A 47 9.83 -2.28 -7.10
N VAL A 48 10.48 -3.09 -7.93
CA VAL A 48 9.78 -4.02 -8.83
C VAL A 48 8.93 -5.02 -8.03
N GLU A 49 9.42 -5.48 -6.88
CA GLU A 49 8.67 -6.38 -6.00
C GLU A 49 7.46 -5.68 -5.38
N ALA A 50 7.64 -4.43 -4.93
CA ALA A 50 6.54 -3.64 -4.39
C ALA A 50 5.46 -3.41 -5.44
N LYS A 51 5.88 -3.08 -6.66
CA LYS A 51 4.98 -2.85 -7.79
C LYS A 51 4.19 -4.11 -8.13
N ALA A 52 4.86 -5.26 -8.17
CA ALA A 52 4.21 -6.54 -8.47
C ALA A 52 3.16 -6.88 -7.41
N GLU A 53 3.48 -6.64 -6.15
CA GLU A 53 2.52 -6.87 -5.05
C GLU A 53 1.33 -5.92 -5.15
N ALA A 54 1.57 -4.67 -5.53
CA ALA A 54 0.49 -3.70 -5.72
C ALA A 54 -0.47 -4.15 -6.84
N ASP A 55 0.07 -4.61 -7.97
CA ASP A 55 -0.75 -5.09 -9.09
C ASP A 55 -1.58 -6.30 -8.69
N LYS A 56 -0.95 -7.24 -7.98
CA LYS A 56 -1.62 -8.46 -7.53
C LYS A 56 -2.73 -8.14 -6.53
N ALA A 57 -2.44 -7.32 -5.54
CA ALA A 57 -3.41 -6.97 -4.50
C ALA A 57 -4.59 -6.20 -5.07
N SER A 58 -4.34 -5.27 -5.99
CA SER A 58 -5.40 -4.51 -6.63
C SER A 58 -6.36 -5.43 -7.38
N THR A 59 -5.83 -6.41 -8.11
CA THR A 59 -6.64 -7.37 -8.86
C THR A 59 -7.44 -8.29 -7.94
N GLU A 60 -6.79 -8.87 -6.93
CA GLU A 60 -7.42 -9.83 -6.01
C GLU A 60 -8.46 -9.20 -5.10
N GLU A 61 -8.15 -8.01 -4.58
CA GLU A 61 -8.98 -7.35 -3.57
C GLU A 61 -9.93 -6.31 -4.15
N ARG A 62 -9.73 -5.95 -5.41
CA ARG A 62 -10.52 -4.92 -6.11
C ARG A 62 -10.49 -3.59 -5.37
N VAL A 63 -9.32 -3.20 -4.93
CA VAL A 63 -9.09 -1.93 -4.24
C VAL A 63 -7.98 -1.17 -4.92
N SER A 64 -7.91 0.12 -4.66
CA SER A 64 -6.80 0.93 -5.13
C SER A 64 -5.58 0.61 -4.28
N VAL A 65 -4.41 0.49 -4.91
CA VAL A 65 -3.16 0.18 -4.21
C VAL A 65 -2.09 1.16 -4.66
N PHE A 66 -1.30 1.62 -3.70
CA PHE A 66 -0.26 2.62 -3.95
C PHE A 66 1.07 2.14 -3.39
N VAL A 67 2.15 2.52 -4.05
CA VAL A 67 3.51 2.30 -3.53
C VAL A 67 4.07 3.64 -3.09
N HIS A 68 4.45 3.74 -1.81
CA HIS A 68 5.00 4.95 -1.21
C HIS A 68 6.48 4.76 -0.87
N ASN A 69 7.27 5.84 -0.96
CA ASN A 69 8.65 5.83 -0.49
C ASN A 69 8.70 6.24 0.98
N SER A 70 9.93 6.39 1.53
CA SER A 70 10.12 6.76 2.93
C SER A 70 9.71 8.20 3.24
N TYR A 71 9.52 9.02 2.23
CA TYR A 71 9.07 10.41 2.38
C TYR A 71 7.54 10.53 2.21
N GLY A 72 6.86 9.41 2.01
CA GLY A 72 5.41 9.43 1.82
C GLY A 72 4.96 9.76 0.40
N ARG A 73 5.89 9.85 -0.55
CA ARG A 73 5.56 10.15 -1.94
C ARG A 73 5.04 8.90 -2.65
N ILE A 74 3.96 9.05 -3.41
CA ILE A 74 3.42 7.96 -4.22
C ILE A 74 4.28 7.79 -5.46
N LEU A 75 4.88 6.61 -5.62
CA LEU A 75 5.72 6.27 -6.76
C LEU A 75 4.95 5.49 -7.82
N TYR A 76 3.90 4.79 -7.43
CA TYR A 76 3.11 3.96 -8.32
C TYR A 76 1.71 3.82 -7.76
N SER A 77 0.71 3.82 -8.62
CA SER A 77 -0.66 3.62 -8.20
C SER A 77 -1.39 2.72 -9.18
N VAL A 78 -2.20 1.81 -8.63
CA VAL A 78 -3.09 0.95 -9.40
C VAL A 78 -4.49 1.19 -8.87
N LYS A 79 -5.39 1.60 -9.73
CA LYS A 79 -6.78 1.81 -9.35
C LYS A 79 -7.65 0.70 -9.91
N ASP A 80 -8.48 0.18 -9.05
CA ASP A 80 -9.45 -0.83 -9.48
C ASP A 80 -10.64 -0.16 -10.16
#